data_cafdad122871b6980dd81eb9332b038e
#
_entry.id   cafdad122871b6980dd81eb9332b038e
#
_cell.length_a   1.000
_cell.length_b   1.000
_cell.length_c   1.000
_cell.angle_alpha   90.00
_cell.angle_beta   90.00
_cell.angle_gamma   90.00
#
_symmetry.space_group_name_H-M   'P 1'
#
loop_
_entity.id
_entity.type
_entity.pdbx_description
1 polymer ?
#
loop_
_entity_poly.entity_id
_entity_poly.type
_entity_poly.pdbx_seq_one_letter_code
_entity_poly.pdbx_strand_id
1 'polypeptide(L)'
;MVGNYKWGVYAFFDYDGEPIYVGQTKESLRTRVQRHLTNQRTDAVAMSVLDPFEVFEIEVWPLCQFEGIDPKDKPAVAAAKRHLDALERVITAKAVAESRFSAILNEKDPPPGALEVEPPQPFRGRVVSDRVFELRAHPDFRIARRALIISRLAQVISERQVKGGLRRVLLTQAKRLQWLAARRYEATGGAASVPKEGEDDAED
;
A
#
# COMPACT_ATOMS: atom_id res chain seq x y z
N MET A 1 17.24 15.04 -8.31
CA MET A 1 16.22 14.03 -8.65
C MET A 1 15.98 13.18 -7.43
N VAL A 2 14.74 13.18 -6.89
CA VAL A 2 14.38 12.63 -5.55
C VAL A 2 14.73 11.15 -5.37
N GLY A 3 14.73 10.37 -6.42
CA GLY A 3 15.02 8.93 -6.36
C GLY A 3 16.45 8.55 -5.90
N ASN A 4 17.36 9.47 -5.85
CA ASN A 4 18.75 9.18 -5.44
C ASN A 4 18.97 9.22 -3.93
N TYR A 5 18.01 9.77 -3.15
CA TYR A 5 18.11 9.76 -1.70
C TYR A 5 18.07 8.32 -1.16
N LYS A 6 18.95 8.04 -0.20
CA LYS A 6 19.06 6.72 0.45
C LYS A 6 18.00 6.53 1.52
N TRP A 7 17.82 7.55 2.36
CA TRP A 7 16.93 7.50 3.49
C TRP A 7 15.58 8.14 3.17
N GLY A 8 14.48 7.44 3.40
CA GLY A 8 13.16 8.02 3.23
C GLY A 8 12.02 7.02 3.34
N VAL A 9 10.82 7.59 3.40
CA VAL A 9 9.55 6.87 3.38
C VAL A 9 8.89 7.11 2.02
N TYR A 10 8.10 6.16 1.56
CA TYR A 10 7.32 6.26 0.33
C TYR A 10 5.94 5.63 0.54
N ALA A 11 4.95 6.19 -0.15
CA ALA A 11 3.60 5.64 -0.22
C ALA A 11 3.19 5.42 -1.68
N PHE A 12 2.44 4.36 -1.94
CA PHE A 12 1.83 4.08 -3.23
C PHE A 12 0.34 4.39 -3.19
N PHE A 13 -0.15 4.92 -4.30
CA PHE A 13 -1.55 5.23 -4.51
C PHE A 13 -2.07 4.54 -5.76
N ASP A 14 -3.32 4.10 -5.70
CA ASP A 14 -3.99 3.50 -6.84
C ASP A 14 -4.63 4.54 -7.78
N TYR A 15 -5.34 4.08 -8.82
CA TYR A 15 -5.99 4.91 -9.83
C TYR A 15 -7.21 5.70 -9.32
N ASP A 16 -7.66 5.45 -8.09
CA ASP A 16 -8.70 6.23 -7.41
C ASP A 16 -8.12 7.23 -6.40
N GLY A 17 -6.79 7.37 -6.36
CA GLY A 17 -6.06 8.18 -5.37
C GLY A 17 -6.03 7.56 -3.97
N GLU A 18 -6.42 6.29 -3.84
CA GLU A 18 -6.45 5.56 -2.58
C GLU A 18 -5.04 5.16 -2.16
N PRO A 19 -4.59 5.50 -0.93
CA PRO A 19 -3.31 5.01 -0.42
C PRO A 19 -3.38 3.50 -0.22
N ILE A 20 -2.43 2.77 -0.79
CA ILE A 20 -2.45 1.31 -0.77
C ILE A 20 -1.29 0.68 -0.03
N TYR A 21 -0.17 1.36 0.08
CA TYR A 21 1.02 0.82 0.73
C TYR A 21 1.94 1.93 1.21
N VAL A 22 2.58 1.74 2.37
CA VAL A 22 3.66 2.59 2.89
C VAL A 22 4.89 1.74 3.14
N GLY A 23 6.06 2.26 2.85
CA GLY A 23 7.32 1.58 3.12
C GLY A 23 8.47 2.54 3.35
N GLN A 24 9.55 2.03 3.91
CA GLN A 24 10.76 2.79 4.16
C GLN A 24 11.98 2.18 3.47
N THR A 25 13.01 2.98 3.30
CA THR A 25 14.31 2.53 2.81
C THR A 25 15.46 3.28 3.48
N LYS A 26 16.61 2.59 3.62
CA LYS A 26 17.93 3.15 3.96
C LYS A 26 18.96 2.88 2.85
N GLU A 27 18.49 2.44 1.69
CA GLU A 27 19.33 2.16 0.52
C GLU A 27 19.17 3.32 -0.49
N SER A 28 18.30 3.15 -1.49
CA SER A 28 17.93 4.17 -2.45
C SER A 28 16.43 4.09 -2.66
N LEU A 29 15.73 5.22 -2.59
CA LEU A 29 14.30 5.30 -2.90
C LEU A 29 14.01 4.71 -4.28
N ARG A 30 14.82 5.05 -5.29
CA ARG A 30 14.68 4.51 -6.65
C ARG A 30 14.79 2.98 -6.68
N THR A 31 15.84 2.43 -6.08
CA THR A 31 16.06 0.97 -6.07
C THR A 31 14.96 0.24 -5.31
N ARG A 32 14.55 0.79 -4.18
CA ARG A 32 13.49 0.19 -3.36
C ARG A 32 12.14 0.19 -4.07
N VAL A 33 11.75 1.33 -4.65
CA VAL A 33 10.51 1.48 -5.42
C VAL A 33 10.53 0.58 -6.66
N GLN A 34 11.65 0.57 -7.41
CA GLN A 34 11.79 -0.27 -8.59
C GLN A 34 11.58 -1.75 -8.27
N ARG A 35 12.15 -2.26 -7.17
CA ARG A 35 11.94 -3.65 -6.73
C ARG A 35 10.45 -3.97 -6.47
N HIS A 36 9.67 -3.01 -5.96
CA HIS A 36 8.23 -3.20 -5.81
C HIS A 36 7.48 -3.22 -7.15
N LEU A 37 7.86 -2.36 -8.08
CA LEU A 37 7.15 -2.17 -9.34
C LEU A 37 7.52 -3.21 -10.41
N THR A 38 8.67 -3.89 -10.28
CA THR A 38 9.15 -4.89 -11.26
C THR A 38 8.98 -6.34 -10.80
N ASN A 39 8.32 -6.59 -9.67
CA ASN A 39 8.16 -7.93 -9.08
C ASN A 39 9.48 -8.71 -8.87
N GLN A 40 10.61 -8.02 -8.73
CA GLN A 40 11.90 -8.65 -8.45
C GLN A 40 12.03 -9.16 -7.00
N ARG A 41 10.89 -9.39 -6.34
CA ARG A 41 10.85 -10.02 -5.01
C ARG A 41 10.78 -11.51 -5.18
N THR A 42 11.72 -12.23 -4.58
CA THR A 42 11.76 -13.69 -4.53
C THR A 42 10.77 -14.29 -3.53
N ASP A 43 10.12 -13.46 -2.72
CA ASP A 43 9.14 -13.91 -1.71
C ASP A 43 7.73 -13.94 -2.33
N ALA A 44 7.20 -15.14 -2.50
CA ALA A 44 5.86 -15.39 -3.04
C ALA A 44 4.75 -14.67 -2.25
N VAL A 45 4.92 -14.47 -0.94
CA VAL A 45 3.98 -13.75 -0.07
C VAL A 45 3.96 -12.27 -0.41
N ALA A 46 5.14 -11.65 -0.55
CA ALA A 46 5.25 -10.24 -0.88
C ALA A 46 4.69 -9.90 -2.27
N MET A 47 4.75 -10.85 -3.22
CA MET A 47 4.15 -10.72 -4.55
C MET A 47 2.62 -10.78 -4.53
N SER A 48 2.04 -11.37 -3.49
CA SER A 48 0.58 -11.53 -3.33
C SER A 48 -0.06 -10.41 -2.51
N VAL A 49 0.73 -9.51 -1.92
CA VAL A 49 0.23 -8.39 -1.09
C VAL A 49 -0.07 -7.15 -1.93
N LEU A 50 0.87 -6.76 -2.79
CA LEU A 50 0.79 -5.54 -3.61
C LEU A 50 0.95 -5.90 -5.08
N ASP A 51 -0.07 -5.63 -5.89
CA ASP A 51 0.02 -5.72 -7.35
C ASP A 51 0.65 -4.45 -7.94
N PRO A 52 1.81 -4.52 -8.60
CA PRO A 52 2.42 -3.36 -9.26
C PRO A 52 1.53 -2.71 -10.34
N PHE A 53 0.58 -3.47 -10.89
CA PHE A 53 -0.37 -2.94 -11.87
C PHE A 53 -1.42 -2.02 -11.24
N GLU A 54 -1.63 -2.09 -9.91
CA GLU A 54 -2.51 -1.20 -9.16
C GLU A 54 -1.83 0.11 -8.75
N VAL A 55 -0.50 0.24 -8.90
CA VAL A 55 0.23 1.44 -8.51
C VAL A 55 0.17 2.47 -9.63
N PHE A 56 -0.44 3.63 -9.35
CA PHE A 56 -0.55 4.76 -10.26
C PHE A 56 0.40 5.90 -9.88
N GLU A 57 0.40 6.29 -8.61
CA GLU A 57 1.24 7.37 -8.10
C GLU A 57 2.12 6.90 -6.93
N ILE A 58 3.19 7.62 -6.74
CA ILE A 58 4.07 7.51 -5.58
C ILE A 58 4.21 8.86 -4.92
N GLU A 59 4.20 8.87 -3.60
CA GLU A 59 4.61 10.01 -2.77
C GLU A 59 5.83 9.60 -1.95
N VAL A 60 6.84 10.47 -1.87
CA VAL A 60 8.10 10.18 -1.19
C VAL A 60 8.49 11.31 -0.24
N TRP A 61 8.98 10.95 0.94
CA TRP A 61 9.50 11.83 1.99
C TRP A 61 10.99 11.52 2.19
N PRO A 62 11.91 12.22 1.49
CA PRO A 62 13.34 11.99 1.64
C PRO A 62 13.84 12.60 2.95
N LEU A 63 14.73 11.90 3.63
CA LEU A 63 15.40 12.34 4.83
C LEU A 63 16.83 12.82 4.49
N CYS A 64 16.90 13.96 3.81
CA CYS A 64 18.13 14.53 3.25
C CYS A 64 19.23 14.73 4.31
N GLN A 65 18.86 15.02 5.57
CA GLN A 65 19.78 15.23 6.68
C GLN A 65 20.61 13.98 7.03
N PHE A 66 20.23 12.79 6.55
CA PHE A 66 20.94 11.54 6.83
C PHE A 66 21.78 11.00 5.66
N GLU A 67 21.83 11.72 4.54
CA GLU A 67 22.55 11.24 3.33
C GLU A 67 24.07 11.11 3.51
N GLY A 68 24.66 11.93 4.36
CA GLY A 68 26.09 11.95 4.64
C GLY A 68 26.56 11.09 5.80
N ILE A 69 25.71 10.28 6.40
CA ILE A 69 26.08 9.45 7.55
C ILE A 69 27.08 8.37 7.13
N ASP A 70 28.23 8.31 7.85
CA ASP A 70 29.18 7.21 7.70
C ASP A 70 28.52 5.90 8.19
N PRO A 71 28.44 4.86 7.34
CA PRO A 71 27.89 3.55 7.74
C PRO A 71 28.61 2.90 8.94
N LYS A 72 29.83 3.32 9.25
CA LYS A 72 30.62 2.85 10.40
C LYS A 72 30.26 3.56 11.69
N ASP A 73 29.65 4.75 11.62
CA ASP A 73 29.13 5.47 12.78
C ASP A 73 27.82 4.84 13.26
N LYS A 74 27.95 3.77 14.06
CA LYS A 74 26.80 3.02 14.57
C LYS A 74 25.79 3.87 15.35
N PRO A 75 26.21 4.81 16.24
CA PRO A 75 25.30 5.72 16.92
C PRO A 75 24.49 6.60 15.96
N ALA A 76 25.13 7.24 14.97
CA ALA A 76 24.46 8.07 13.99
C ALA A 76 23.48 7.27 13.10
N VAL A 77 23.90 6.09 12.64
CA VAL A 77 23.03 5.17 11.88
C VAL A 77 21.82 4.73 12.70
N ALA A 78 22.00 4.42 13.98
CA ALA A 78 20.91 4.06 14.88
C ALA A 78 19.93 5.22 15.13
N ALA A 79 20.42 6.45 15.25
CA ALA A 79 19.59 7.64 15.37
C ALA A 79 18.77 7.89 14.11
N ALA A 80 19.40 7.83 12.93
CA ALA A 80 18.73 7.94 11.63
C ALA A 80 17.66 6.85 11.46
N LYS A 81 17.95 5.61 11.86
CA LYS A 81 16.97 4.51 11.80
C LYS A 81 15.77 4.75 12.70
N ARG A 82 15.96 5.23 13.93
CA ARG A 82 14.84 5.59 14.82
C ARG A 82 13.96 6.69 14.23
N HIS A 83 14.57 7.70 13.60
CA HIS A 83 13.84 8.77 12.92
C HIS A 83 13.07 8.26 11.72
N LEU A 84 13.67 7.38 10.92
CA LEU A 84 13.03 6.73 9.77
C LEU A 84 11.83 5.87 10.20
N ASP A 85 11.95 5.09 11.29
CA ASP A 85 10.86 4.29 11.85
C ASP A 85 9.72 5.18 12.37
N ALA A 86 10.05 6.31 12.99
CA ALA A 86 9.09 7.30 13.45
C ALA A 86 8.32 7.91 12.26
N LEU A 87 9.03 8.31 11.21
CA LEU A 87 8.41 8.85 10.00
C LEU A 87 7.50 7.82 9.32
N GLU A 88 7.92 6.56 9.20
CA GLU A 88 7.08 5.49 8.65
C GLU A 88 5.78 5.33 9.45
N ARG A 89 5.83 5.41 10.79
CA ARG A 89 4.62 5.37 11.63
C ARG A 89 3.66 6.52 11.32
N VAL A 90 4.18 7.75 11.26
CA VAL A 90 3.37 8.95 10.98
C VAL A 90 2.71 8.85 9.61
N ILE A 91 3.48 8.49 8.57
CA ILE A 91 2.95 8.36 7.22
C ILE A 91 1.97 7.17 7.10
N THR A 92 2.22 6.06 7.80
CA THR A 92 1.28 4.92 7.84
C THR A 92 -0.03 5.32 8.51
N ALA A 93 0.03 6.01 9.64
CA ALA A 93 -1.18 6.48 10.33
C ALA A 93 -1.98 7.45 9.45
N LYS A 94 -1.31 8.40 8.77
CA LYS A 94 -1.91 9.29 7.79
C LYS A 94 -2.58 8.51 6.66
N ALA A 95 -1.89 7.57 6.03
CA ALA A 95 -2.42 6.76 4.93
C ALA A 95 -3.64 5.93 5.36
N VAL A 96 -3.63 5.35 6.56
CA VAL A 96 -4.80 4.62 7.12
C VAL A 96 -5.98 5.56 7.37
N ALA A 97 -5.74 6.77 7.88
CA ALA A 97 -6.79 7.76 8.14
C ALA A 97 -7.40 8.32 6.84
N GLU A 98 -6.60 8.47 5.78
CA GLU A 98 -7.04 8.94 4.46
C GLU A 98 -7.71 7.84 3.64
N SER A 99 -7.45 6.57 3.96
CA SER A 99 -8.04 5.43 3.25
C SER A 99 -9.54 5.29 3.56
N ARG A 100 -10.36 5.21 2.51
CA ARG A 100 -11.80 4.88 2.63
C ARG A 100 -12.08 3.53 3.29
N PHE A 101 -11.09 2.67 3.34
CA PHE A 101 -11.18 1.34 3.95
C PHE A 101 -10.61 1.30 5.37
N SER A 102 -10.12 2.43 5.90
CA SER A 102 -9.40 2.55 7.17
C SER A 102 -8.26 1.52 7.31
N ALA A 103 -7.65 1.17 6.20
CA ALA A 103 -6.59 0.17 6.10
C ALA A 103 -5.79 0.32 4.80
N ILE A 104 -4.52 -0.10 4.85
CA ILE A 104 -3.64 -0.24 3.69
C ILE A 104 -3.13 -1.68 3.56
N LEU A 105 -2.42 -2.01 2.49
CA LEU A 105 -1.98 -3.38 2.17
C LEU A 105 -0.65 -3.76 2.86
N ASN A 106 -0.32 -3.13 3.97
CA ASN A 106 0.86 -3.49 4.73
C ASN A 106 0.60 -4.76 5.56
N GLU A 107 1.43 -5.79 5.36
CA GLU A 107 1.38 -7.02 6.15
C GLU A 107 1.78 -6.76 7.61
N LYS A 108 2.77 -5.87 7.80
CA LYS A 108 3.33 -5.56 9.12
C LYS A 108 3.08 -4.09 9.44
N ASP A 109 2.76 -3.85 10.69
CA ASP A 109 2.72 -2.49 11.22
C ASP A 109 4.16 -1.96 11.39
N PRO A 110 4.37 -0.65 11.28
CA PRO A 110 5.68 -0.04 11.56
C PRO A 110 6.16 -0.37 12.99
N PRO A 111 7.49 -0.42 13.21
CA PRO A 111 8.02 -0.67 14.55
C PRO A 111 7.48 0.33 15.57
N PRO A 112 7.09 -0.12 16.78
CA PRO A 112 6.62 0.78 17.84
C PRO A 112 7.73 1.73 18.29
N GLY A 113 7.36 2.89 18.84
CA GLY A 113 8.29 3.85 19.37
C GLY A 113 7.60 5.16 19.77
N ALA A 114 8.23 5.91 20.67
CA ALA A 114 7.70 7.16 21.20
C ALA A 114 8.25 8.42 20.51
N LEU A 115 9.22 8.28 19.59
CA LEU A 115 9.77 9.43 18.88
C LEU A 115 8.71 10.00 17.93
N GLU A 116 8.39 11.27 18.14
CA GLU A 116 7.56 12.08 17.25
C GLU A 116 8.44 12.81 16.25
N VAL A 117 8.01 12.84 14.99
CA VAL A 117 8.72 13.55 13.92
C VAL A 117 7.71 14.26 13.04
N GLU A 118 8.08 15.43 12.56
CA GLU A 118 7.32 16.15 11.55
C GLU A 118 7.75 15.66 10.16
N PRO A 119 6.81 15.24 9.28
CA PRO A 119 7.15 14.82 7.93
C PRO A 119 7.75 15.98 7.13
N PRO A 120 8.87 15.75 6.42
CA PRO A 120 9.38 16.72 5.47
C PRO A 120 8.41 16.92 4.31
N GLN A 121 8.63 17.97 3.52
CA GLN A 121 7.85 18.22 2.30
C GLN A 121 7.92 17.01 1.35
N PRO A 122 6.79 16.43 0.97
CA PRO A 122 6.77 15.28 0.06
C PRO A 122 6.94 15.69 -1.41
N PHE A 123 7.33 14.69 -2.19
CA PHE A 123 7.29 14.75 -3.65
C PHE A 123 6.34 13.68 -4.15
N ARG A 124 5.30 14.08 -4.90
CA ARG A 124 4.32 13.16 -5.49
C ARG A 124 4.39 13.19 -7.00
N GLY A 125 4.22 12.03 -7.63
CA GLY A 125 4.26 11.90 -9.07
C GLY A 125 3.74 10.58 -9.58
N ARG A 126 3.38 10.55 -10.86
CA ARG A 126 2.95 9.34 -11.57
C ARG A 126 4.12 8.41 -11.84
N VAL A 127 3.88 7.09 -11.75
CA VAL A 127 4.86 6.05 -12.08
C VAL A 127 4.53 5.33 -13.39
N VAL A 128 3.45 5.72 -14.05
CA VAL A 128 3.01 5.16 -15.34
C VAL A 128 2.85 6.27 -16.39
N SER A 129 3.09 5.95 -17.65
CA SER A 129 2.82 6.84 -18.78
C SER A 129 1.32 6.94 -19.07
N ASP A 130 0.90 7.95 -19.85
CA ASP A 130 -0.52 8.14 -20.23
C ASP A 130 -1.05 6.91 -20.99
N ARG A 131 -0.27 6.34 -21.90
CA ARG A 131 -0.63 5.11 -22.60
C ARG A 131 -0.86 3.91 -21.66
N VAL A 132 -0.06 3.77 -20.62
CA VAL A 132 -0.22 2.72 -19.61
C VAL A 132 -1.42 3.03 -18.72
N PHE A 133 -1.66 4.29 -18.40
CA PHE A 133 -2.83 4.73 -17.66
C PHE A 133 -4.13 4.31 -18.36
N GLU A 134 -4.30 4.61 -19.65
CA GLU A 134 -5.48 4.25 -20.41
C GLU A 134 -5.83 2.76 -20.33
N LEU A 135 -4.81 1.89 -20.34
CA LEU A 135 -4.99 0.45 -20.24
C LEU A 135 -5.32 -0.03 -18.82
N ARG A 136 -4.60 0.52 -17.81
CA ARG A 136 -4.66 -0.01 -16.44
C ARG A 136 -5.73 0.64 -15.58
N ALA A 137 -6.16 1.86 -15.89
CA ALA A 137 -7.20 2.58 -15.15
C ALA A 137 -8.60 1.98 -15.37
N HIS A 138 -8.79 1.19 -16.43
CA HIS A 138 -10.10 0.63 -16.74
C HIS A 138 -10.64 -0.24 -15.60
N PRO A 139 -11.88 0.01 -15.11
CA PRO A 139 -12.40 -0.68 -13.93
C PRO A 139 -12.41 -2.21 -14.04
N ASP A 140 -12.81 -2.75 -15.21
CA ASP A 140 -12.90 -4.20 -15.39
C ASP A 140 -11.52 -4.86 -15.36
N PHE A 141 -10.48 -4.21 -15.90
CA PHE A 141 -9.11 -4.67 -15.77
C PHE A 141 -8.67 -4.72 -14.30
N ARG A 142 -8.96 -3.66 -13.54
CA ARG A 142 -8.60 -3.57 -12.11
C ARG A 142 -9.37 -4.58 -11.26
N ILE A 143 -10.66 -4.82 -11.56
CA ILE A 143 -11.49 -5.86 -10.93
C ILE A 143 -10.84 -7.24 -11.15
N ALA A 144 -10.50 -7.58 -12.37
CA ALA A 144 -9.84 -8.86 -12.71
C ALA A 144 -8.51 -9.03 -11.98
N ARG A 145 -7.67 -7.96 -11.92
CA ARG A 145 -6.39 -7.97 -11.20
C ARG A 145 -6.56 -8.18 -9.70
N ARG A 146 -7.51 -7.48 -9.07
CA ARG A 146 -7.80 -7.63 -7.64
C ARG A 146 -8.30 -9.04 -7.30
N ALA A 147 -9.22 -9.58 -8.12
CA ALA A 147 -9.70 -10.95 -7.94
C ALA A 147 -8.56 -11.98 -8.01
N LEU A 148 -7.63 -11.83 -8.95
CA LEU A 148 -6.45 -12.68 -9.08
C LEU A 148 -5.53 -12.60 -7.84
N ILE A 149 -5.28 -11.40 -7.31
CA ILE A 149 -4.46 -11.20 -6.11
C ILE A 149 -5.14 -11.82 -4.89
N ILE A 150 -6.46 -11.63 -4.72
CA ILE A 150 -7.24 -12.23 -3.64
C ILE A 150 -7.15 -13.76 -3.70
N SER A 151 -7.32 -14.36 -4.87
CA SER A 151 -7.22 -15.81 -5.06
C SER A 151 -5.84 -16.34 -4.64
N ARG A 152 -4.76 -15.71 -5.12
CA ARG A 152 -3.38 -16.09 -4.76
C ARG A 152 -3.10 -15.94 -3.27
N LEU A 153 -3.55 -14.84 -2.67
CA LEU A 153 -3.35 -14.59 -1.25
C LEU A 153 -4.14 -15.58 -0.40
N ALA A 154 -5.38 -15.92 -0.78
CA ALA A 154 -6.18 -16.93 -0.12
C ALA A 154 -5.53 -18.31 -0.19
N GLN A 155 -4.96 -18.68 -1.34
CA GLN A 155 -4.21 -19.92 -1.50
C GLN A 155 -3.00 -19.97 -0.56
N VAL A 156 -2.16 -18.92 -0.52
CA VAL A 156 -1.02 -18.86 0.41
C VAL A 156 -1.46 -19.01 1.87
N ILE A 157 -2.58 -18.38 2.25
CA ILE A 157 -3.14 -18.45 3.60
C ILE A 157 -3.65 -19.86 3.93
N SER A 158 -4.20 -20.59 2.96
CA SER A 158 -4.70 -21.94 3.15
C SER A 158 -3.60 -22.98 3.27
N GLU A 159 -2.49 -22.77 2.56
CA GLU A 159 -1.37 -23.74 2.49
C GLU A 159 -0.34 -23.56 3.63
N ARG A 160 -0.34 -22.43 4.33
CA ARG A 160 0.68 -22.07 5.30
C ARG A 160 0.10 -21.53 6.60
N GLN A 161 0.82 -21.74 7.70
CA GLN A 161 0.53 -20.99 8.93
C GLN A 161 0.97 -19.54 8.74
N VAL A 162 0.00 -18.63 8.60
CA VAL A 162 0.26 -17.21 8.38
C VAL A 162 -0.15 -16.37 9.58
N LYS A 163 0.57 -15.26 9.78
CA LYS A 163 0.24 -14.26 10.80
C LYS A 163 -1.01 -13.46 10.43
N GLY A 164 -1.63 -12.79 11.41
CA GLY A 164 -2.84 -11.99 11.23
C GLY A 164 -2.75 -10.88 10.18
N GLY A 165 -1.54 -10.35 9.92
CA GLY A 165 -1.32 -9.31 8.93
C GLY A 165 -1.74 -9.70 7.51
N LEU A 166 -1.42 -10.92 7.04
CA LEU A 166 -1.87 -11.38 5.71
C LEU A 166 -3.38 -11.55 5.63
N ARG A 167 -4.05 -11.96 6.71
CA ARG A 167 -5.51 -12.04 6.77
C ARG A 167 -6.14 -10.65 6.71
N ARG A 168 -5.54 -9.64 7.38
CA ARG A 168 -5.93 -8.24 7.27
C ARG A 168 -5.79 -7.73 5.84
N VAL A 169 -4.68 -8.03 5.16
CA VAL A 169 -4.47 -7.66 3.75
C VAL A 169 -5.53 -8.31 2.85
N LEU A 170 -5.84 -9.60 3.04
CA LEU A 170 -6.89 -10.29 2.29
C LEU A 170 -8.25 -9.59 2.47
N LEU A 171 -8.63 -9.27 3.71
CA LEU A 171 -9.88 -8.55 3.99
C LEU A 171 -9.90 -7.17 3.32
N THR A 172 -8.80 -6.42 3.39
CA THR A 172 -8.68 -5.10 2.75
C THR A 172 -8.80 -5.20 1.23
N GLN A 173 -8.16 -6.17 0.60
CA GLN A 173 -8.28 -6.42 -0.84
C GLN A 173 -9.72 -6.81 -1.24
N ALA A 174 -10.41 -7.63 -0.43
CA ALA A 174 -11.80 -7.99 -0.68
C ALA A 174 -12.74 -6.77 -0.61
N LYS A 175 -12.58 -5.89 0.39
CA LYS A 175 -13.33 -4.62 0.49
C LYS A 175 -13.08 -3.71 -0.72
N ARG A 176 -11.82 -3.58 -1.16
CA ARG A 176 -11.44 -2.80 -2.33
C ARG A 176 -12.04 -3.36 -3.62
N LEU A 177 -12.08 -4.70 -3.77
CA LEU A 177 -12.72 -5.37 -4.91
C LEU A 177 -14.23 -5.11 -4.92
N GLN A 178 -14.90 -5.34 -3.79
CA GLN A 178 -16.33 -5.12 -3.63
C GLN A 178 -16.72 -3.68 -4.01
N TRP A 179 -16.00 -2.70 -3.45
CA TRP A 179 -16.25 -1.28 -3.72
C TRP A 179 -16.12 -0.94 -5.22
N LEU A 180 -15.08 -1.43 -5.89
CA LEU A 180 -14.87 -1.15 -7.32
C LEU A 180 -15.90 -1.86 -8.19
N ALA A 181 -16.25 -3.10 -7.86
CA ALA A 181 -17.28 -3.87 -8.58
C ALA A 181 -18.67 -3.24 -8.43
N ALA A 182 -19.04 -2.77 -7.24
CA ALA A 182 -20.29 -2.06 -7.00
C ALA A 182 -20.38 -0.79 -7.85
N ARG A 183 -19.35 0.07 -7.82
CA ARG A 183 -19.29 1.27 -8.66
C ARG A 183 -19.36 0.96 -10.16
N ARG A 184 -18.72 -0.13 -10.59
CA ARG A 184 -18.77 -0.54 -11.99
C ARG A 184 -20.17 -1.01 -12.38
N TYR A 185 -20.84 -1.77 -11.51
CA TYR A 185 -22.21 -2.22 -11.69
C TYR A 185 -23.16 -1.04 -11.84
N GLU A 186 -23.10 -0.05 -10.94
CA GLU A 186 -23.89 1.18 -10.99
C GLU A 186 -23.64 1.95 -12.30
N ALA A 187 -22.38 2.14 -12.68
CA ALA A 187 -22.00 2.85 -13.90
C ALA A 187 -22.45 2.16 -15.20
N THR A 188 -22.78 0.86 -15.17
CA THR A 188 -23.29 0.11 -16.30
C THR A 188 -24.83 -0.08 -16.29
N GLY A 189 -25.54 0.66 -15.44
CA GLY A 189 -27.00 0.68 -15.38
C GLY A 189 -27.60 -0.30 -14.38
N GLY A 190 -26.79 -0.93 -13.54
CA GLY A 190 -27.28 -1.74 -12.42
C GLY A 190 -27.88 -0.87 -11.30
N ALA A 191 -29.04 -1.26 -10.74
CA ALA A 191 -29.55 -0.62 -9.54
C ALA A 191 -28.71 -1.08 -8.32
N ALA A 192 -28.30 -0.15 -7.46
CA ALA A 192 -27.67 -0.48 -6.20
C ALA A 192 -28.66 -1.28 -5.34
N SER A 193 -28.39 -2.56 -5.13
CA SER A 193 -29.15 -3.35 -4.14
C SER A 193 -28.70 -2.88 -2.76
N VAL A 194 -29.57 -2.13 -2.09
CA VAL A 194 -29.43 -1.89 -0.65
C VAL A 194 -29.58 -3.27 0.02
N PRO A 195 -28.63 -3.74 0.83
CA PRO A 195 -28.85 -4.92 1.63
C PRO A 195 -30.06 -4.62 2.53
N LYS A 196 -31.14 -5.39 2.41
CA LYS A 196 -32.20 -5.37 3.41
C LYS A 196 -31.58 -5.91 4.69
N GLU A 197 -31.42 -5.05 5.69
CA GLU A 197 -31.21 -5.50 7.06
C GLU A 197 -32.38 -6.41 7.43
N GLY A 198 -32.05 -7.58 7.96
CA GLY A 198 -32.99 -8.65 8.17
C GLY A 198 -34.23 -8.19 8.98
N GLU A 199 -35.38 -8.44 8.43
CA GLU A 199 -36.60 -8.62 9.22
C GLU A 199 -36.34 -9.86 10.09
N ASP A 200 -36.12 -9.63 11.38
CA ASP A 200 -36.27 -10.67 12.41
C ASP A 200 -37.71 -11.14 12.35
N ASP A 201 -37.97 -12.27 11.71
CA ASP A 201 -39.19 -13.01 11.87
C ASP A 201 -39.20 -13.57 13.28
N ALA A 202 -39.80 -12.76 14.18
CA ALA A 202 -40.35 -13.25 15.42
C ALA A 202 -41.73 -13.86 15.08
N GLU A 203 -41.76 -15.16 14.89
CA GLU A 203 -43.02 -15.94 14.97
C GLU A 203 -42.92 -16.97 16.10
N ASP A 204 -43.90 -16.88 17.00
CA ASP A 204 -44.43 -17.71 18.07
C ASP A 204 -43.92 -19.16 18.23
#